data_e7f5e8dd17eccdcbd35907a7d07b62bd
#
_entry.id   e7f5e8dd17eccdcbd35907a7d07b62bd
#
_cell.length_a   1.000
_cell.length_b   1.000
_cell.length_c   1.000
_cell.angle_alpha   90.00
_cell.angle_beta   90.00
_cell.angle_gamma   90.00
#
_symmetry.space_group_name_H-M   'P 1'
#
loop_
_entity.id
_entity.type
_entity.pdbx_description
1 polymer ?
#
loop_
_entity_poly.entity_id
_entity_poly.type
_entity_poly.pdbx_seq_one_letter_code
_entity_poly.pdbx_strand_id
1 'polypeptide(L)'
;FTTLFNLMGPSADGFYDSLLSGKTPMAMFLLLGSFGLMIVGVAVVTRVIHKRPVRGLIGPSGLVVPQFWAVLKMLVLLGAVTYLLPPWNLGAPYVPNLALGTWLMLLPFSLLGVLVQVSAEEIVFRGYVQQQLAARFNSPLVWMVLPAVIFALGHYLPDQAGENALVIALWAGVFGMLMADLTARAGSLGPAI
;
A
#
# COMPACT_ATOMS: atom_id res chain seq x y z
N PHE A 1 -8.34 14.64 -12.37
CA PHE A 1 -7.37 15.47 -11.61
C PHE A 1 -6.91 16.67 -12.43
N THR A 2 -6.34 16.50 -13.62
CA THR A 2 -5.80 17.57 -14.49
C THR A 2 -6.80 18.71 -14.75
N THR A 3 -8.09 18.42 -14.94
CA THR A 3 -9.12 19.43 -15.21
C THR A 3 -9.42 20.33 -14.01
N LEU A 4 -9.40 19.80 -12.80
CA LEU A 4 -9.61 20.54 -11.57
C LEU A 4 -8.43 21.48 -11.27
N PHE A 5 -7.21 21.03 -11.56
CA PHE A 5 -5.98 21.81 -11.39
C PHE A 5 -5.87 22.94 -12.41
N ASN A 6 -6.28 22.72 -13.66
CA ASN A 6 -6.30 23.79 -14.67
C ASN A 6 -7.23 24.97 -14.31
N LEU A 7 -8.22 24.74 -13.43
CA LEU A 7 -9.10 25.79 -12.91
C LEU A 7 -8.47 26.60 -11.78
N MET A 8 -7.40 26.11 -11.14
CA MET A 8 -6.74 26.76 -10.00
C MET A 8 -5.61 27.75 -10.41
N GLY A 9 -5.23 27.78 -11.69
CA GLY A 9 -4.20 28.67 -12.21
C GLY A 9 -2.76 28.33 -11.81
N PRO A 10 -1.76 29.20 -12.05
CA PRO A 10 -0.33 28.92 -11.87
C PRO A 10 0.10 28.52 -10.45
N SER A 11 -0.70 28.85 -9.43
CA SER A 11 -0.46 28.41 -8.04
C SER A 11 -0.72 26.91 -7.84
N ALA A 12 -1.41 26.25 -8.79
CA ALA A 12 -1.72 24.85 -8.72
C ALA A 12 -0.51 23.95 -9.04
N ASP A 13 0.39 24.40 -9.91
CA ASP A 13 1.57 23.61 -10.31
C ASP A 13 2.50 23.39 -9.11
N GLY A 14 2.79 24.45 -8.35
CA GLY A 14 3.61 24.34 -7.14
C GLY A 14 2.96 23.49 -6.03
N PHE A 15 1.63 23.53 -5.91
CA PHE A 15 0.91 22.67 -4.97
C PHE A 15 0.92 21.21 -5.43
N TYR A 16 0.75 20.97 -6.73
CA TYR A 16 0.77 19.64 -7.32
C TYR A 16 2.14 18.97 -7.15
N ASP A 17 3.22 19.69 -7.44
CA ASP A 17 4.59 19.21 -7.25
C ASP A 17 4.90 18.95 -5.77
N SER A 18 4.43 19.80 -4.87
CA SER A 18 4.54 19.59 -3.43
C SER A 18 3.78 18.35 -2.98
N LEU A 19 2.55 18.14 -3.50
CA LEU A 19 1.72 16.98 -3.20
C LEU A 19 2.38 15.68 -3.67
N LEU A 20 2.82 15.62 -4.91
CA LEU A 20 3.46 14.42 -5.47
C LEU A 20 4.81 14.11 -4.84
N SER A 21 5.56 15.14 -4.45
CA SER A 21 6.86 14.94 -3.81
C SER A 21 6.75 14.51 -2.34
N GLY A 22 5.59 14.69 -1.70
CA GLY A 22 5.37 14.34 -0.29
C GLY A 22 6.31 15.04 0.69
N LYS A 23 6.93 16.17 0.30
CA LYS A 23 7.98 16.86 1.09
C LYS A 23 7.48 17.50 2.37
N THR A 24 6.19 17.75 2.49
CA THR A 24 5.58 18.30 3.71
C THR A 24 4.63 17.29 4.36
N PRO A 25 4.44 17.32 5.69
CA PRO A 25 3.50 16.41 6.36
C PRO A 25 2.10 16.46 5.77
N MET A 26 1.59 17.66 5.44
CA MET A 26 0.27 17.83 4.83
C MET A 26 0.21 17.17 3.44
N ALA A 27 1.21 17.41 2.59
CA ALA A 27 1.27 16.80 1.26
C ALA A 27 1.32 15.28 1.35
N MET A 28 2.13 14.73 2.26
CA MET A 28 2.22 13.29 2.51
C MET A 28 0.87 12.72 2.97
N PHE A 29 0.17 13.37 3.91
CA PHE A 29 -1.14 12.89 4.38
C PHE A 29 -2.21 12.96 3.29
N LEU A 30 -2.21 13.99 2.46
CA LEU A 30 -3.12 14.08 1.31
C LEU A 30 -2.81 13.01 0.28
N LEU A 31 -1.54 12.75 0.00
CA LEU A 31 -1.11 11.69 -0.91
C LEU A 31 -1.55 10.31 -0.40
N LEU A 32 -1.22 9.97 0.84
CA LEU A 32 -1.61 8.69 1.45
C LEU A 32 -3.14 8.57 1.56
N GLY A 33 -3.83 9.63 1.96
CA GLY A 33 -5.29 9.68 2.06
C GLY A 33 -6.00 9.50 0.71
N SER A 34 -5.37 9.95 -0.39
CA SER A 34 -5.92 9.81 -1.75
C SER A 34 -6.11 8.35 -2.18
N PHE A 35 -5.34 7.43 -1.62
CA PHE A 35 -5.51 5.99 -1.82
C PHE A 35 -6.89 5.49 -1.35
N GLY A 36 -7.53 6.20 -0.42
CA GLY A 36 -8.92 5.95 -0.05
C GLY A 36 -9.91 6.02 -1.22
N LEU A 37 -9.61 6.83 -2.24
CA LEU A 37 -10.42 6.89 -3.47
C LEU A 37 -10.40 5.57 -4.25
N MET A 38 -9.29 4.84 -4.21
CA MET A 38 -9.20 3.50 -4.82
C MET A 38 -10.13 2.51 -4.10
N ILE A 39 -10.17 2.56 -2.77
CA ILE A 39 -11.10 1.74 -1.96
C ILE A 39 -12.54 2.05 -2.36
N VAL A 40 -12.90 3.34 -2.41
CA VAL A 40 -14.24 3.77 -2.82
C VAL A 40 -14.56 3.31 -4.23
N GLY A 41 -13.66 3.50 -5.20
CA GLY A 41 -13.83 3.08 -6.58
C GLY A 41 -14.10 1.58 -6.71
N VAL A 42 -13.28 0.74 -6.07
CA VAL A 42 -13.46 -0.72 -6.08
C VAL A 42 -14.74 -1.14 -5.34
N ALA A 43 -15.08 -0.46 -4.24
CA ALA A 43 -16.32 -0.71 -3.52
C ALA A 43 -17.55 -0.41 -4.39
N VAL A 44 -17.56 0.71 -5.12
CA VAL A 44 -18.63 1.08 -6.04
C VAL A 44 -18.75 0.03 -7.17
N VAL A 45 -17.64 -0.32 -7.83
CA VAL A 45 -17.64 -1.35 -8.89
C VAL A 45 -18.19 -2.68 -8.36
N THR A 46 -17.71 -3.12 -7.19
CA THR A 46 -18.16 -4.38 -6.56
C THR A 46 -19.65 -4.35 -6.24
N ARG A 47 -20.13 -3.22 -5.70
CA ARG A 47 -21.55 -3.10 -5.28
C ARG A 47 -22.49 -2.90 -6.45
N VAL A 48 -22.13 -2.01 -7.40
CA VAL A 48 -23.02 -1.58 -8.48
C VAL A 48 -22.95 -2.52 -9.67
N ILE A 49 -21.74 -2.84 -10.14
CA ILE A 49 -21.53 -3.65 -11.35
C ILE A 49 -21.64 -5.14 -11.04
N HIS A 50 -20.91 -5.60 -10.02
CA HIS A 50 -20.92 -7.03 -9.68
C HIS A 50 -22.06 -7.44 -8.74
N LYS A 51 -22.81 -6.48 -8.17
CA LYS A 51 -23.93 -6.72 -7.23
C LYS A 51 -23.53 -7.60 -6.05
N ARG A 52 -22.26 -7.53 -5.63
CA ARG A 52 -21.68 -8.32 -4.52
C ARG A 52 -21.48 -7.44 -3.27
N PRO A 53 -21.50 -8.01 -2.07
CA PRO A 53 -21.18 -7.27 -0.86
C PRO A 53 -19.70 -6.91 -0.82
N VAL A 54 -19.38 -5.63 -0.52
CA VAL A 54 -18.00 -5.10 -0.48
C VAL A 54 -17.13 -5.85 0.54
N ARG A 55 -17.70 -6.30 1.65
CA ARG A 55 -17.02 -7.13 2.67
C ARG A 55 -16.36 -8.39 2.09
N GLY A 56 -16.88 -8.92 0.98
CA GLY A 56 -16.30 -10.08 0.30
C GLY A 56 -14.92 -9.80 -0.31
N LEU A 57 -14.53 -8.54 -0.47
CA LEU A 57 -13.18 -8.17 -0.93
C LEU A 57 -12.12 -8.45 0.13
N ILE A 58 -12.49 -8.29 1.40
CA ILE A 58 -11.53 -8.36 2.53
C ILE A 58 -11.52 -9.77 3.14
N GLY A 59 -12.65 -10.47 3.07
CA GLY A 59 -12.85 -11.77 3.68
C GLY A 59 -13.64 -11.71 5.00
N PRO A 60 -13.86 -12.86 5.66
CA PRO A 60 -14.62 -12.94 6.91
C PRO A 60 -13.92 -12.18 8.04
N SER A 61 -14.65 -11.32 8.76
CA SER A 61 -14.09 -10.54 9.88
C SER A 61 -13.48 -11.40 10.99
N GLY A 62 -14.03 -12.60 11.19
CA GLY A 62 -13.47 -13.58 12.13
C GLY A 62 -12.06 -14.11 11.77
N LEU A 63 -11.64 -13.93 10.50
CA LEU A 63 -10.28 -14.24 10.05
C LEU A 63 -9.43 -12.96 9.94
N VAL A 64 -9.97 -11.91 9.32
CA VAL A 64 -9.24 -10.66 9.02
C VAL A 64 -8.64 -10.06 10.28
N VAL A 65 -9.44 -9.85 11.33
CA VAL A 65 -9.01 -9.14 12.53
C VAL A 65 -7.93 -9.89 13.31
N PRO A 66 -8.11 -11.19 13.65
CA PRO A 66 -7.06 -11.90 14.39
C PRO A 66 -5.78 -12.10 13.56
N GLN A 67 -5.89 -12.31 12.24
CA GLN A 67 -4.71 -12.46 11.37
C GLN A 67 -3.94 -11.14 11.23
N PHE A 68 -4.63 -10.02 11.05
CA PHE A 68 -4.00 -8.69 11.06
C PHE A 68 -3.20 -8.45 12.35
N TRP A 69 -3.83 -8.66 13.51
CA TRP A 69 -3.15 -8.48 14.79
C TRP A 69 -2.00 -9.46 15.02
N ALA A 70 -2.11 -10.69 14.50
CA ALA A 70 -1.02 -11.66 14.59
C ALA A 70 0.21 -11.19 13.81
N VAL A 71 0.03 -10.75 12.56
CA VAL A 71 1.11 -10.24 11.71
C VAL A 71 1.68 -8.93 12.28
N LEU A 72 0.82 -7.99 12.69
CA LEU A 72 1.28 -6.73 13.29
C LEU A 72 2.17 -6.98 14.52
N LYS A 73 1.77 -7.90 15.41
CA LYS A 73 2.59 -8.27 16.57
C LYS A 73 3.94 -8.87 16.16
N MET A 74 3.96 -9.71 15.14
CA MET A 74 5.21 -10.29 14.61
C MET A 74 6.10 -9.21 13.99
N LEU A 75 5.55 -8.25 13.26
CA LEU A 75 6.31 -7.13 12.68
C LEU A 75 6.86 -6.20 13.75
N VAL A 76 6.08 -5.90 14.80
CA VAL A 76 6.56 -5.12 15.94
C VAL A 76 7.69 -5.85 16.66
N LEU A 77 7.54 -7.17 16.89
CA LEU A 77 8.60 -7.98 17.50
C LEU A 77 9.86 -8.03 16.62
N LEU A 78 9.70 -8.24 15.32
CA LEU A 78 10.82 -8.23 14.37
C LEU A 78 11.51 -6.86 14.35
N GLY A 79 10.75 -5.76 14.31
CA GLY A 79 11.28 -4.41 14.39
C GLY A 79 12.05 -4.16 15.72
N ALA A 80 11.52 -4.63 16.84
CA ALA A 80 12.22 -4.54 18.12
C ALA A 80 13.52 -5.36 18.13
N VAL A 81 13.49 -6.58 17.58
CA VAL A 81 14.68 -7.43 17.46
C VAL A 81 15.75 -6.79 16.58
N THR A 82 15.36 -6.28 15.42
CA THR A 82 16.32 -5.61 14.49
C THR A 82 16.87 -4.31 15.06
N TYR A 83 16.11 -3.60 15.90
CA TYR A 83 16.60 -2.42 16.61
C TYR A 83 17.58 -2.75 17.74
N LEU A 84 17.37 -3.87 18.45
CA LEU A 84 18.18 -4.28 19.61
C LEU A 84 19.44 -5.05 19.22
N LEU A 85 19.47 -5.69 18.04
CA LEU A 85 20.60 -6.51 17.59
C LEU A 85 21.51 -5.74 16.61
N PRO A 86 22.85 -5.97 16.67
CA PRO A 86 23.77 -5.41 15.67
C PRO A 86 23.52 -6.00 14.26
N PRO A 87 23.89 -5.27 13.22
CA PRO A 87 24.49 -3.93 13.21
C PRO A 87 23.44 -2.82 13.37
N TRP A 88 23.58 -2.00 14.43
CA TRP A 88 22.57 -0.98 14.80
C TRP A 88 22.33 0.11 13.74
N ASN A 89 23.28 0.33 12.84
CA ASN A 89 23.20 1.39 11.85
C ASN A 89 23.06 0.86 10.40
N LEU A 90 23.00 -0.46 10.21
CA LEU A 90 22.93 -1.11 8.89
C LEU A 90 23.92 -0.53 7.86
N GLY A 91 25.08 -0.05 8.33
CA GLY A 91 26.12 0.54 7.51
C GLY A 91 26.00 2.05 7.24
N ALA A 92 24.96 2.72 7.74
CA ALA A 92 24.77 4.16 7.62
C ALA A 92 24.42 4.81 8.96
N PRO A 93 25.00 6.00 9.28
CA PRO A 93 24.67 6.70 10.52
C PRO A 93 23.21 7.20 10.50
N TYR A 94 22.52 7.11 11.64
CA TYR A 94 21.21 7.72 11.79
C TYR A 94 21.32 9.25 11.80
N VAL A 95 20.59 9.89 10.91
CA VAL A 95 20.50 11.35 10.82
C VAL A 95 19.15 11.81 11.37
N PRO A 96 19.13 12.69 12.38
CA PRO A 96 17.88 13.25 12.89
C PRO A 96 17.15 14.04 11.79
N ASN A 97 15.87 13.73 11.56
CA ASN A 97 15.06 14.40 10.54
C ASN A 97 14.05 15.37 11.19
N LEU A 98 13.35 14.93 12.23
CA LEU A 98 12.33 15.70 12.94
C LEU A 98 12.65 15.78 14.44
N ALA A 99 12.28 16.89 15.07
CA ALA A 99 12.26 16.97 16.52
C ALA A 99 11.31 15.90 17.11
N LEU A 100 11.71 15.26 18.19
CA LEU A 100 10.98 14.14 18.81
C LEU A 100 9.49 14.48 19.07
N GLY A 101 9.21 15.69 19.59
CA GLY A 101 7.84 16.13 19.86
C GLY A 101 6.98 16.20 18.59
N THR A 102 7.53 16.75 17.50
CA THR A 102 6.87 16.80 16.19
C THR A 102 6.66 15.40 15.65
N TRP A 103 7.66 14.53 15.74
CA TRP A 103 7.59 13.14 15.29
C TRP A 103 6.48 12.36 16.02
N LEU A 104 6.44 12.45 17.35
CA LEU A 104 5.41 11.80 18.17
C LEU A 104 3.99 12.31 17.85
N MET A 105 3.84 13.62 17.59
CA MET A 105 2.56 14.20 17.21
C MET A 105 2.08 13.72 15.83
N LEU A 106 2.99 13.56 14.86
CA LEU A 106 2.65 13.13 13.51
C LEU A 106 2.49 11.61 13.37
N LEU A 107 3.09 10.84 14.29
CA LEU A 107 3.12 9.37 14.22
C LEU A 107 1.74 8.72 14.05
N PRO A 108 0.69 9.04 14.85
CA PRO A 108 -0.61 8.40 14.70
C PRO A 108 -1.26 8.69 13.33
N PHE A 109 -1.08 9.90 12.81
CA PHE A 109 -1.59 10.27 11.47
C PHE A 109 -0.81 9.55 10.37
N SER A 110 0.50 9.40 10.52
CA SER A 110 1.36 8.65 9.58
C SER A 110 0.97 7.17 9.54
N LEU A 111 0.77 6.55 10.71
CA LEU A 111 0.33 5.16 10.79
C LEU A 111 -1.05 4.97 10.14
N LEU A 112 -1.99 5.89 10.38
CA LEU A 112 -3.30 5.85 9.73
C LEU A 112 -3.19 6.03 8.21
N GLY A 113 -2.38 6.97 7.75
CA GLY A 113 -2.15 7.21 6.32
C GLY A 113 -1.56 5.97 5.62
N VAL A 114 -0.53 5.36 6.22
CA VAL A 114 0.07 4.11 5.70
C VAL A 114 -0.95 2.97 5.72
N LEU A 115 -1.75 2.83 6.78
CA LEU A 115 -2.80 1.82 6.84
C LEU A 115 -3.83 1.99 5.71
N VAL A 116 -4.23 3.24 5.39
CA VAL A 116 -5.13 3.53 4.26
C VAL A 116 -4.48 3.13 2.94
N GLN A 117 -3.22 3.50 2.70
CA GLN A 117 -2.50 3.15 1.48
C GLN A 117 -2.38 1.63 1.32
N VAL A 118 -1.82 0.93 2.30
CA VAL A 118 -1.63 -0.53 2.26
C VAL A 118 -2.98 -1.23 2.06
N SER A 119 -4.00 -0.84 2.82
CA SER A 119 -5.34 -1.41 2.66
C SER A 119 -5.90 -1.20 1.25
N ALA A 120 -5.70 -0.02 0.67
CA ALA A 120 -6.18 0.28 -0.68
C ALA A 120 -5.52 -0.61 -1.73
N GLU A 121 -4.19 -0.75 -1.66
CA GLU A 121 -3.43 -1.60 -2.57
C GLU A 121 -3.83 -3.07 -2.43
N GLU A 122 -3.94 -3.58 -1.20
CA GLU A 122 -4.35 -4.96 -0.98
C GLU A 122 -5.81 -5.22 -1.41
N ILE A 123 -6.73 -4.30 -1.16
CA ILE A 123 -8.12 -4.41 -1.61
C ILE A 123 -8.20 -4.42 -3.15
N VAL A 124 -7.42 -3.57 -3.84
CA VAL A 124 -7.40 -3.54 -5.31
C VAL A 124 -6.78 -4.82 -5.86
N PHE A 125 -5.56 -5.15 -5.45
CA PHE A 125 -4.79 -6.22 -6.09
C PHE A 125 -5.24 -7.60 -5.62
N ARG A 126 -5.40 -7.83 -4.31
CA ARG A 126 -5.73 -9.16 -3.77
C ARG A 126 -7.24 -9.32 -3.53
N GLY A 127 -7.89 -8.29 -3.03
CA GLY A 127 -9.32 -8.29 -2.79
C GLY A 127 -10.16 -8.27 -4.07
N TYR A 128 -9.72 -7.56 -5.11
CA TYR A 128 -10.50 -7.42 -6.33
C TYR A 128 -9.87 -8.15 -7.52
N VAL A 129 -8.70 -7.71 -8.00
CA VAL A 129 -8.11 -8.23 -9.25
C VAL A 129 -7.82 -9.72 -9.13
N GLN A 130 -7.12 -10.15 -8.09
CA GLN A 130 -6.78 -11.56 -7.86
C GLN A 130 -8.03 -12.42 -7.76
N GLN A 131 -9.06 -12.00 -6.99
CA GLN A 131 -10.32 -12.76 -6.88
C GLN A 131 -11.05 -12.86 -8.22
N GLN A 132 -11.08 -11.77 -9.03
CA GLN A 132 -11.71 -11.79 -10.34
C GLN A 132 -11.00 -12.73 -11.31
N LEU A 133 -9.68 -12.78 -11.27
CA LEU A 133 -8.89 -13.69 -12.10
C LEU A 133 -9.02 -15.14 -11.63
N ALA A 134 -8.94 -15.40 -10.33
CA ALA A 134 -9.10 -16.73 -9.77
C ALA A 134 -10.50 -17.33 -10.03
N ALA A 135 -11.53 -16.49 -10.12
CA ALA A 135 -12.87 -16.94 -10.50
C ALA A 135 -13.01 -17.35 -11.97
N ARG A 136 -12.07 -16.97 -12.84
CA ARG A 136 -12.12 -17.23 -14.30
C ARG A 136 -11.05 -18.18 -14.79
N PHE A 137 -9.92 -18.24 -14.10
CA PHE A 137 -8.73 -18.99 -14.54
C PHE A 137 -8.25 -19.96 -13.45
N ASN A 138 -8.10 -21.22 -13.79
CA ASN A 138 -7.61 -22.23 -12.86
C ASN A 138 -6.09 -22.15 -12.60
N SER A 139 -5.34 -21.48 -13.49
CA SER A 139 -3.90 -21.37 -13.37
C SER A 139 -3.48 -20.32 -12.33
N PRO A 140 -2.72 -20.69 -11.29
CA PRO A 140 -2.13 -19.76 -10.34
C PRO A 140 -1.24 -18.69 -11.00
N LEU A 141 -0.61 -19.02 -12.13
CA LEU A 141 0.19 -18.06 -12.89
C LEU A 141 -0.63 -16.85 -13.34
N VAL A 142 -1.91 -17.03 -13.65
CA VAL A 142 -2.76 -15.92 -14.08
C VAL A 142 -3.20 -15.07 -12.89
N TRP A 143 -3.72 -15.66 -11.83
CA TRP A 143 -4.30 -14.90 -10.74
C TRP A 143 -3.33 -14.50 -9.62
N MET A 144 -2.08 -15.02 -9.64
CA MET A 144 -0.99 -14.57 -8.75
C MET A 144 0.01 -13.68 -9.48
N VAL A 145 0.57 -14.17 -10.63
CA VAL A 145 1.68 -13.49 -11.29
C VAL A 145 1.22 -12.23 -12.02
N LEU A 146 0.09 -12.27 -12.72
CA LEU A 146 -0.37 -11.11 -13.49
C LEU A 146 -0.65 -9.89 -12.59
N PRO A 147 -1.38 -9.98 -11.47
CA PRO A 147 -1.52 -8.84 -10.55
C PRO A 147 -0.19 -8.37 -9.96
N ALA A 148 0.74 -9.29 -9.66
CA ALA A 148 2.06 -8.94 -9.15
C ALA A 148 2.92 -8.19 -10.18
N VAL A 149 2.84 -8.57 -11.46
CA VAL A 149 3.50 -7.85 -12.57
C VAL A 149 2.91 -6.45 -12.73
N ILE A 150 1.58 -6.31 -12.69
CA ILE A 150 0.93 -4.98 -12.75
C ILE A 150 1.35 -4.12 -11.56
N PHE A 151 1.43 -4.71 -10.38
CA PHE A 151 1.90 -4.03 -9.17
C PHE A 151 3.36 -3.57 -9.31
N ALA A 152 4.25 -4.43 -9.84
CA ALA A 152 5.64 -4.11 -10.13
C ALA A 152 5.78 -2.95 -11.13
N LEU A 153 4.98 -2.96 -12.21
CA LEU A 153 4.98 -1.89 -13.21
C LEU A 153 4.54 -0.55 -12.61
N GLY A 154 3.59 -0.56 -11.68
CA GLY A 154 3.18 0.65 -10.94
C GLY A 154 4.28 1.21 -10.02
N HIS A 155 5.28 0.41 -9.66
CA HIS A 155 6.44 0.82 -8.85
C HIS A 155 7.69 1.13 -9.69
N TYR A 156 7.63 0.99 -11.01
CA TYR A 156 8.71 1.38 -11.90
C TYR A 156 8.64 2.87 -12.19
N LEU A 157 9.30 3.68 -11.39
CA LEU A 157 9.28 5.15 -11.43
C LEU A 157 10.71 5.71 -11.60
N PRO A 158 11.29 5.64 -12.82
CA PRO A 158 12.67 6.06 -13.07
C PRO A 158 12.92 7.53 -12.76
N ASP A 159 11.94 8.41 -12.96
CA ASP A 159 12.05 9.85 -12.64
C ASP A 159 12.22 10.13 -11.15
N GLN A 160 11.74 9.23 -10.29
CA GLN A 160 11.82 9.37 -8.82
C GLN A 160 12.96 8.54 -8.22
N ALA A 161 13.14 7.31 -8.72
CA ALA A 161 14.05 6.32 -8.16
C ALA A 161 15.39 6.22 -8.91
N GLY A 162 15.53 6.88 -10.06
CA GLY A 162 16.75 6.85 -10.87
C GLY A 162 17.16 5.41 -11.21
N GLU A 163 18.42 5.08 -10.98
CA GLU A 163 19.01 3.75 -11.26
C GLU A 163 18.39 2.62 -10.43
N ASN A 164 17.76 2.94 -9.31
CA ASN A 164 17.12 1.95 -8.44
C ASN A 164 15.70 1.55 -8.90
N ALA A 165 15.13 2.20 -9.91
CA ALA A 165 13.75 1.98 -10.34
C ALA A 165 13.45 0.51 -10.67
N LEU A 166 14.38 -0.16 -11.39
CA LEU A 166 14.22 -1.57 -11.73
C LEU A 166 14.27 -2.47 -10.49
N VAL A 167 15.18 -2.22 -9.57
CA VAL A 167 15.31 -3.00 -8.33
C VAL A 167 14.06 -2.87 -7.48
N ILE A 168 13.53 -1.65 -7.35
CA ILE A 168 12.28 -1.37 -6.63
C ILE A 168 11.10 -2.10 -7.29
N ALA A 169 10.98 -2.04 -8.61
CA ALA A 169 9.92 -2.73 -9.33
C ALA A 169 10.01 -4.26 -9.17
N LEU A 170 11.19 -4.85 -9.28
CA LEU A 170 11.40 -6.28 -9.07
C LEU A 170 11.05 -6.68 -7.65
N TRP A 171 11.48 -5.90 -6.66
CA TRP A 171 11.15 -6.14 -5.26
C TRP A 171 9.63 -6.06 -5.02
N ALA A 172 8.97 -5.04 -5.57
CA ALA A 172 7.52 -4.90 -5.50
C ALA A 172 6.79 -6.09 -6.15
N GLY A 173 7.29 -6.60 -7.28
CA GLY A 173 6.76 -7.79 -7.93
C GLY A 173 6.85 -9.06 -7.07
N VAL A 174 8.02 -9.30 -6.47
CA VAL A 174 8.22 -10.43 -5.55
C VAL A 174 7.31 -10.28 -4.32
N PHE A 175 7.29 -9.09 -3.71
CA PHE A 175 6.40 -8.80 -2.60
C PHE A 175 4.93 -9.01 -3.00
N GLY A 176 4.55 -8.54 -4.19
CA GLY A 176 3.22 -8.73 -4.75
C GLY A 176 2.81 -10.19 -4.85
N MET A 177 3.72 -11.06 -5.30
CA MET A 177 3.48 -12.51 -5.35
C MET A 177 3.36 -13.15 -3.96
N LEU A 178 4.21 -12.74 -3.02
CA LEU A 178 4.14 -13.23 -1.63
C LEU A 178 2.82 -12.87 -0.98
N MET A 179 2.33 -11.64 -1.16
CA MET A 179 1.04 -11.21 -0.63
C MET A 179 -0.13 -11.93 -1.31
N ALA A 180 -0.02 -12.23 -2.60
CA ALA A 180 -1.03 -13.00 -3.33
C ALA A 180 -1.13 -14.44 -2.79
N ASP A 181 0.00 -15.12 -2.55
CA ASP A 181 0.04 -16.47 -1.96
C ASP A 181 -0.46 -16.45 -0.51
N LEU A 182 0.02 -15.48 0.29
CA LEU A 182 -0.37 -15.32 1.68
C LEU A 182 -1.90 -15.14 1.80
N THR A 183 -2.48 -14.25 1.00
CA THR A 183 -3.93 -14.01 0.97
C THR A 183 -4.71 -15.26 0.56
N ALA A 184 -4.24 -15.97 -0.46
CA ALA A 184 -4.89 -17.19 -0.94
C ALA A 184 -4.91 -18.29 0.13
N ARG A 185 -3.81 -18.46 0.88
CA ARG A 185 -3.71 -19.44 1.98
C ARG A 185 -4.48 -19.01 3.22
N ALA A 186 -4.44 -17.74 3.55
CA ALA A 186 -5.09 -17.20 4.74
C ALA A 186 -6.63 -17.11 4.62
N GLY A 187 -7.14 -17.04 3.39
CA GLY A 187 -8.57 -16.86 3.11
C GLY A 187 -9.10 -15.46 3.47
N SER A 188 -8.22 -14.51 3.72
CA SER A 188 -8.56 -13.10 4.01
C SER A 188 -7.39 -12.17 3.70
N LEU A 189 -7.66 -10.85 3.63
CA LEU A 189 -6.62 -9.82 3.50
C LEU A 189 -5.92 -9.49 4.82
N GLY A 190 -6.40 -10.02 5.95
CA GLY A 190 -5.89 -9.68 7.28
C GLY A 190 -4.36 -9.70 7.40
N PRO A 191 -3.66 -10.76 6.95
CA PRO A 191 -2.21 -10.83 7.08
C PRO A 191 -1.44 -10.02 6.03
N ALA A 192 -2.08 -9.50 4.98
CA ALA A 192 -1.46 -8.70 3.94
C ALA A 192 -1.62 -7.18 4.18
N ILE A 193 -2.56 -6.77 5.02
CA ILE A 193 -2.77 -5.40 5.49
C ILE A 193 -1.92 -5.15 6.74
#